data_322c45f8c3dc9a4bf652e6a4fcb43a81
#
_entry.id   322c45f8c3dc9a4bf652e6a4fcb43a81
#
_cell.length_a   1.000
_cell.length_b   1.000
_cell.length_c   1.000
_cell.angle_alpha   90.00
_cell.angle_beta   90.00
_cell.angle_gamma   90.00
#
_symmetry.space_group_name_H-M   'P 1'
#
loop_
_entity.id
_entity.type
_entity.pdbx_description
1 polymer ?
#
loop_
_entity_poly.entity_id
_entity_poly.type
_entity_poly.pdbx_seq_one_letter_code
_entity_poly.pdbx_strand_id
1 'polypeptide(L)'
;PNTIPEEERDYFLERRYPAFGNLVPRDVASRAISQQINAGLGVGPLHNSVYLDFRDAIERLGKDKIRERYSNLIEMYEEAIGESAYETPMRIAPTCHFTMGGLWTDFNEMTSIDGLFAAGECSWTYHGANRLGANSLLSASVDGWFTLPFTIPNYLADHLNEEKLAEDSPEAQATLAQSQERIDRLMGVRGENPHGPSYYHRQLGDILYHGCGVSRNV
;
A
#
# COMPACT_ATOMS: atom_id res chain seq x y z
N PRO A 1 3.33 -27.99 -2.27
CA PRO A 1 2.73 -27.55 -3.54
C PRO A 1 2.12 -28.73 -4.29
N ASN A 2 2.53 -29.01 -5.53
CA ASN A 2 1.98 -30.12 -6.34
C ASN A 2 2.22 -31.51 -5.75
N THR A 3 3.09 -31.63 -4.78
CA THR A 3 3.45 -32.90 -4.06
C THR A 3 2.56 -33.18 -2.86
N ILE A 4 1.72 -32.22 -2.42
CA ILE A 4 0.81 -32.44 -1.30
C ILE A 4 -0.48 -33.03 -1.84
N PRO A 5 -0.91 -34.23 -1.38
CA PRO A 5 -2.19 -34.81 -1.73
C PRO A 5 -3.35 -33.84 -1.46
N GLU A 6 -4.42 -33.96 -2.24
CA GLU A 6 -5.56 -33.03 -2.12
C GLU A 6 -6.20 -33.09 -0.73
N GLU A 7 -6.27 -34.27 -0.14
CA GLU A 7 -6.80 -34.50 1.20
C GLU A 7 -5.98 -33.87 2.32
N GLU A 8 -4.71 -33.51 2.07
CA GLU A 8 -3.83 -32.86 3.03
C GLU A 8 -3.79 -31.33 2.84
N ARG A 9 -4.50 -30.79 1.85
CA ARG A 9 -4.53 -29.34 1.58
C ARG A 9 -5.56 -28.67 2.48
N ASP A 10 -5.15 -27.64 3.19
CA ASP A 10 -6.07 -26.81 3.99
C ASP A 10 -6.58 -25.61 3.18
N TYR A 11 -7.77 -25.71 2.66
CA TYR A 11 -8.52 -24.61 2.08
C TYR A 11 -9.17 -23.79 3.19
N PHE A 12 -8.34 -23.10 3.96
CA PHE A 12 -8.74 -22.46 5.21
C PHE A 12 -9.79 -21.37 5.09
N LEU A 13 -9.90 -20.66 3.93
CA LEU A 13 -10.96 -19.70 3.70
C LEU A 13 -12.31 -20.38 3.52
N GLU A 14 -12.35 -21.42 2.73
CA GLU A 14 -13.55 -22.26 2.53
C GLU A 14 -14.00 -22.90 3.84
N ARG A 15 -13.07 -23.40 4.63
CA ARG A 15 -13.35 -24.00 5.95
C ARG A 15 -13.87 -22.97 6.97
N ARG A 16 -13.29 -21.77 6.99
CA ARG A 16 -13.67 -20.71 7.96
C ARG A 16 -14.92 -19.95 7.54
N TYR A 17 -15.12 -19.77 6.24
CA TYR A 17 -16.18 -18.96 5.66
C TYR A 17 -16.95 -19.72 4.58
N PRO A 18 -17.70 -20.78 4.92
CA PRO A 18 -18.30 -21.70 3.93
C PRO A 18 -19.24 -21.01 2.93
N ALA A 19 -19.85 -19.89 3.31
CA ALA A 19 -20.78 -19.15 2.45
C ALA A 19 -20.06 -18.38 1.31
N PHE A 20 -18.80 -18.02 1.49
CA PHE A 20 -18.06 -17.18 0.55
C PHE A 20 -16.75 -17.83 0.06
N GLY A 21 -16.18 -18.72 0.86
CA GLY A 21 -14.90 -19.37 0.56
C GLY A 21 -13.79 -18.36 0.26
N ASN A 22 -13.09 -18.56 -0.84
CA ASN A 22 -12.05 -17.66 -1.32
C ASN A 22 -12.57 -16.33 -1.91
N LEU A 23 -13.89 -16.13 -1.97
CA LEU A 23 -14.53 -14.88 -2.39
C LEU A 23 -14.88 -13.95 -1.23
N VAL A 24 -14.43 -14.23 -0.02
CA VAL A 24 -14.56 -13.30 1.12
C VAL A 24 -13.94 -11.93 0.79
N PRO A 25 -14.42 -10.85 1.39
CA PRO A 25 -13.80 -9.54 1.26
C PRO A 25 -12.30 -9.59 1.56
N ARG A 26 -11.51 -8.82 0.81
CA ARG A 26 -10.03 -8.89 0.87
C ARG A 26 -9.44 -8.63 2.26
N ASP A 27 -10.08 -7.78 3.06
CA ASP A 27 -9.66 -7.52 4.44
C ASP A 27 -9.87 -8.73 5.35
N VAL A 28 -10.96 -9.48 5.14
CA VAL A 28 -11.21 -10.76 5.83
C VAL A 28 -10.18 -11.81 5.40
N ALA A 29 -9.93 -11.94 4.10
CA ALA A 29 -8.90 -12.85 3.57
C ALA A 29 -7.50 -12.49 4.13
N SER A 30 -7.11 -11.23 4.10
CA SER A 30 -5.81 -10.77 4.58
C SER A 30 -5.60 -11.08 6.06
N ARG A 31 -6.60 -10.85 6.91
CA ARG A 31 -6.53 -11.21 8.33
C ARG A 31 -6.44 -12.73 8.54
N ALA A 32 -7.23 -13.50 7.79
CA ALA A 32 -7.19 -14.96 7.87
C ALA A 32 -5.82 -15.52 7.41
N ILE A 33 -5.24 -14.97 6.36
CA ILE A 33 -3.89 -15.32 5.90
C ILE A 33 -2.84 -15.00 6.97
N SER A 34 -2.88 -13.79 7.55
CA SER A 34 -1.97 -13.42 8.65
C SER A 34 -2.09 -14.37 9.84
N GLN A 35 -3.29 -14.80 10.19
CA GLN A 35 -3.49 -15.77 11.26
C GLN A 35 -2.89 -17.14 10.93
N GLN A 36 -2.97 -17.60 9.69
CA GLN A 36 -2.32 -18.85 9.25
C GLN A 36 -0.80 -18.75 9.36
N ILE A 37 -0.23 -17.66 8.87
CA ILE A 37 1.20 -17.41 8.94
C ILE A 37 1.67 -17.36 10.40
N ASN A 38 0.98 -16.62 11.25
CA ASN A 38 1.32 -16.49 12.68
C ASN A 38 1.14 -17.79 13.46
N ALA A 39 0.27 -18.69 13.01
CA ALA A 39 0.11 -20.03 13.56
C ALA A 39 1.22 -21.02 13.12
N GLY A 40 2.22 -20.56 12.36
CA GLY A 40 3.30 -21.40 11.84
C GLY A 40 2.93 -22.26 10.64
N LEU A 41 1.76 -21.99 10.02
CA LEU A 41 1.27 -22.70 8.82
C LEU A 41 1.65 -21.98 7.51
N GLY A 42 2.54 -20.99 7.60
CA GLY A 42 3.06 -20.28 6.45
C GLY A 42 3.92 -21.18 5.57
N VAL A 43 3.92 -20.89 4.27
CA VAL A 43 4.66 -21.62 3.24
C VAL A 43 5.77 -20.76 2.64
N GLY A 44 6.59 -21.37 1.79
CA GLY A 44 7.73 -20.73 1.14
C GLY A 44 8.99 -20.72 2.03
N PRO A 45 10.11 -20.21 1.51
CA PRO A 45 11.40 -20.24 2.21
C PRO A 45 11.42 -19.48 3.53
N LEU A 46 10.59 -18.44 3.65
CA LEU A 46 10.49 -17.59 4.84
C LEU A 46 9.27 -17.94 5.73
N HIS A 47 8.50 -18.94 5.39
CA HIS A 47 7.26 -19.32 6.08
C HIS A 47 6.28 -18.17 6.31
N ASN A 48 6.27 -17.17 5.42
CA ASN A 48 5.48 -15.93 5.53
C ASN A 48 4.41 -15.77 4.44
N SER A 49 4.06 -16.85 3.76
CA SER A 49 3.14 -16.82 2.61
C SER A 49 2.09 -17.92 2.74
N VAL A 50 1.05 -17.83 1.91
CA VAL A 50 0.10 -18.92 1.64
C VAL A 50 0.04 -19.16 0.14
N TYR A 51 -0.57 -20.27 -0.29
CA TYR A 51 -0.73 -20.54 -1.70
C TYR A 51 -2.02 -19.95 -2.26
N LEU A 52 -1.90 -19.26 -3.41
CA LEU A 52 -3.00 -18.96 -4.32
C LEU A 52 -2.94 -19.96 -5.47
N ASP A 53 -3.92 -20.85 -5.52
CA ASP A 53 -3.92 -22.02 -6.40
C ASP A 53 -4.93 -21.84 -7.54
N PHE A 54 -4.44 -21.86 -8.77
CA PHE A 54 -5.25 -21.79 -9.97
C PHE A 54 -5.52 -23.17 -10.63
N ARG A 55 -5.00 -24.27 -10.08
CA ARG A 55 -5.06 -25.58 -10.74
C ARG A 55 -6.48 -26.03 -11.04
N ASP A 56 -7.36 -25.98 -10.06
CA ASP A 56 -8.78 -26.36 -10.25
C ASP A 56 -9.48 -25.45 -11.28
N ALA A 57 -9.15 -24.16 -11.28
CA ALA A 57 -9.68 -23.23 -12.26
C ALA A 57 -9.12 -23.50 -13.68
N ILE A 58 -7.85 -23.86 -13.79
CA ILE A 58 -7.22 -24.24 -15.07
C ILE A 58 -7.82 -25.53 -15.60
N GLU A 59 -8.03 -26.53 -14.75
CA GLU A 59 -8.66 -27.79 -15.13
C GLU A 59 -10.10 -27.58 -15.64
N ARG A 60 -10.88 -26.77 -14.93
CA ARG A 60 -12.28 -26.50 -15.26
C ARG A 60 -12.48 -25.57 -16.45
N LEU A 61 -11.68 -24.52 -16.59
CA LEU A 61 -11.89 -23.44 -17.56
C LEU A 61 -10.90 -23.49 -18.74
N GLY A 62 -9.82 -24.23 -18.59
CA GLY A 62 -8.70 -24.25 -19.52
C GLY A 62 -7.69 -23.11 -19.28
N LYS A 63 -6.42 -23.40 -19.61
CA LYS A 63 -5.29 -22.49 -19.46
C LYS A 63 -5.49 -21.16 -20.22
N ASP A 64 -6.04 -21.23 -21.43
CA ASP A 64 -6.25 -20.04 -22.27
C ASP A 64 -7.23 -19.05 -21.64
N LYS A 65 -8.28 -19.55 -20.98
CA LYS A 65 -9.25 -18.69 -20.30
C LYS A 65 -8.67 -17.99 -19.07
N ILE A 66 -7.82 -18.68 -18.34
CA ILE A 66 -7.09 -18.10 -17.20
C ILE A 66 -6.10 -17.06 -17.72
N ARG A 67 -5.39 -17.36 -18.81
CA ARG A 67 -4.47 -16.41 -19.45
C ARG A 67 -5.19 -15.15 -19.92
N GLU A 68 -6.33 -15.28 -20.61
CA GLU A 68 -7.13 -14.13 -21.06
C GLU A 68 -7.49 -13.17 -19.91
N ARG A 69 -7.77 -13.72 -18.71
CA ARG A 69 -8.23 -12.94 -17.56
C ARG A 69 -7.11 -12.41 -16.66
N TYR A 70 -6.02 -13.13 -16.53
CA TYR A 70 -5.03 -12.92 -15.48
C TYR A 70 -3.58 -12.91 -15.99
N SER A 71 -3.34 -12.74 -17.32
CA SER A 71 -1.98 -12.77 -17.88
C SER A 71 -1.03 -11.83 -17.16
N ASN A 72 -1.42 -10.56 -16.97
CA ASN A 72 -0.58 -9.57 -16.30
C ASN A 72 -0.14 -10.00 -14.89
N LEU A 73 -1.07 -10.57 -14.11
CA LEU A 73 -0.77 -11.04 -12.75
C LEU A 73 0.23 -12.19 -12.78
N ILE A 74 0.03 -13.15 -13.68
CA ILE A 74 0.86 -14.33 -13.82
C ILE A 74 2.24 -13.97 -14.36
N GLU A 75 2.31 -13.13 -15.38
CA GLU A 75 3.56 -12.66 -15.97
C GLU A 75 4.40 -11.88 -14.95
N MET A 76 3.80 -10.97 -14.19
CA MET A 76 4.49 -10.24 -13.11
C MET A 76 5.04 -11.20 -12.04
N TYR A 77 4.29 -12.23 -11.69
CA TYR A 77 4.74 -13.23 -10.72
C TYR A 77 5.91 -14.05 -11.28
N GLU A 78 5.79 -14.52 -12.52
CA GLU A 78 6.85 -15.27 -13.22
C GLU A 78 8.14 -14.45 -13.34
N GLU A 79 8.05 -13.17 -13.68
CA GLU A 79 9.21 -12.26 -13.74
C GLU A 79 9.87 -12.06 -12.38
N ALA A 80 9.07 -11.94 -11.31
CA ALA A 80 9.59 -11.68 -9.96
C ALA A 80 10.17 -12.93 -9.29
N ILE A 81 9.59 -14.11 -9.51
CA ILE A 81 9.85 -15.33 -8.74
C ILE A 81 10.56 -16.41 -9.59
N GLY A 82 10.39 -16.38 -10.92
CA GLY A 82 10.91 -17.39 -11.83
C GLY A 82 10.11 -18.69 -11.85
N GLU A 83 8.90 -18.72 -11.29
CA GLU A 83 8.03 -19.90 -11.23
C GLU A 83 6.74 -19.64 -12.01
N SER A 84 6.27 -20.61 -12.81
CA SER A 84 5.03 -20.48 -13.55
C SER A 84 3.82 -20.76 -12.67
N ALA A 85 2.91 -19.79 -12.56
CA ALA A 85 1.65 -19.94 -11.83
C ALA A 85 0.66 -20.89 -12.51
N TYR A 86 0.91 -21.28 -13.74
CA TYR A 86 0.15 -22.34 -14.42
C TYR A 86 0.53 -23.75 -13.96
N GLU A 87 1.72 -23.90 -13.41
CA GLU A 87 2.29 -25.19 -13.01
C GLU A 87 2.36 -25.35 -11.49
N THR A 88 2.65 -24.24 -10.80
CA THR A 88 2.86 -24.22 -9.35
C THR A 88 1.99 -23.13 -8.72
N PRO A 89 1.28 -23.39 -7.61
CA PRO A 89 0.53 -22.36 -6.90
C PRO A 89 1.41 -21.16 -6.53
N MET A 90 0.87 -19.96 -6.73
CA MET A 90 1.56 -18.72 -6.38
C MET A 90 1.68 -18.56 -4.87
N ARG A 91 2.82 -18.11 -4.40
CA ARG A 91 3.02 -17.71 -3.00
C ARG A 91 2.59 -16.27 -2.83
N ILE A 92 1.64 -16.02 -1.95
CA ILE A 92 1.14 -14.68 -1.65
C ILE A 92 1.18 -14.40 -0.16
N ALA A 93 1.35 -13.15 0.20
CA ALA A 93 1.27 -12.66 1.56
C ALA A 93 0.49 -11.35 1.61
N PRO A 94 -0.27 -11.08 2.68
CA PRO A 94 -0.93 -9.80 2.83
C PRO A 94 0.09 -8.72 3.16
N THR A 95 -0.12 -7.52 2.61
CA THR A 95 0.69 -6.35 2.94
C THR A 95 -0.18 -5.11 3.01
N CYS A 96 0.22 -4.14 3.85
CA CYS A 96 -0.37 -2.82 3.87
C CYS A 96 0.16 -2.03 2.68
N HIS A 97 -0.72 -1.46 1.86
CA HIS A 97 -0.34 -0.67 0.69
C HIS A 97 -1.07 0.66 0.58
N PHE A 98 -1.99 0.95 1.49
CA PHE A 98 -2.75 2.20 1.52
C PHE A 98 -3.08 2.58 2.96
N THR A 99 -2.81 3.83 3.32
CA THR A 99 -3.14 4.39 4.64
C THR A 99 -4.46 5.14 4.56
N MET A 100 -5.50 4.64 5.25
CA MET A 100 -6.73 5.40 5.44
C MET A 100 -6.53 6.42 6.54
N GLY A 101 -7.00 7.64 6.28
CA GLY A 101 -6.73 8.79 7.14
C GLY A 101 -5.65 9.69 6.54
N GLY A 102 -5.33 10.77 7.21
CA GLY A 102 -4.37 11.74 6.72
C GLY A 102 -4.66 13.15 7.22
N LEU A 103 -4.31 14.14 6.43
CA LEU A 103 -4.58 15.54 6.73
C LEU A 103 -6.08 15.81 6.60
N TRP A 104 -6.62 16.52 7.59
CA TRP A 104 -7.97 17.01 7.49
C TRP A 104 -8.11 18.02 6.35
N THR A 105 -9.14 17.88 5.55
CA THR A 105 -9.49 18.81 4.48
C THR A 105 -10.98 19.13 4.50
N ASP A 106 -11.34 20.30 4.02
CA ASP A 106 -12.71 20.68 3.74
C ASP A 106 -13.17 20.15 2.36
N PHE A 107 -14.35 20.57 1.90
CA PHE A 107 -14.89 20.19 0.59
C PHE A 107 -14.10 20.74 -0.62
N ASN A 108 -13.22 21.72 -0.40
CA ASN A 108 -12.36 22.30 -1.40
C ASN A 108 -10.96 21.68 -1.40
N GLU A 109 -10.76 20.61 -0.66
CA GLU A 109 -9.46 19.95 -0.43
C GLU A 109 -8.44 20.84 0.31
N MET A 110 -8.88 21.94 0.94
CA MET A 110 -8.02 22.80 1.72
C MET A 110 -7.91 22.29 3.16
N THR A 111 -6.70 22.26 3.69
CA THR A 111 -6.43 21.87 5.08
C THR A 111 -6.82 22.97 6.07
N SER A 112 -6.53 22.79 7.36
CA SER A 112 -6.67 23.85 8.36
C SER A 112 -5.64 24.98 8.24
N ILE A 113 -4.71 24.88 7.29
CA ILE A 113 -3.73 25.91 6.95
C ILE A 113 -4.14 26.51 5.62
N ASP A 114 -4.40 27.82 5.61
CA ASP A 114 -4.82 28.54 4.41
C ASP A 114 -3.80 28.38 3.28
N GLY A 115 -4.31 28.03 2.09
CA GLY A 115 -3.48 27.82 0.90
C GLY A 115 -2.77 26.47 0.85
N LEU A 116 -2.90 25.63 1.86
CA LEU A 116 -2.38 24.27 1.84
C LEU A 116 -3.49 23.28 1.51
N PHE A 117 -3.37 22.62 0.35
CA PHE A 117 -4.30 21.62 -0.12
C PHE A 117 -3.73 20.21 0.03
N ALA A 118 -4.59 19.23 0.28
CA ALA A 118 -4.22 17.82 0.33
C ALA A 118 -5.26 16.98 -0.40
N ALA A 119 -4.77 16.08 -1.26
CA ALA A 119 -5.61 15.25 -2.11
C ALA A 119 -5.11 13.80 -2.17
N GLY A 120 -5.99 12.88 -2.52
CA GLY A 120 -5.66 11.47 -2.63
C GLY A 120 -5.35 10.81 -1.30
N GLU A 121 -4.32 9.96 -1.24
CA GLU A 121 -4.02 9.16 -0.05
C GLU A 121 -3.63 9.97 1.18
N CYS A 122 -3.08 11.18 1.00
CA CYS A 122 -2.70 12.02 2.13
C CYS A 122 -3.87 12.78 2.76
N SER A 123 -5.06 12.80 2.14
CA SER A 123 -6.27 13.37 2.72
C SER A 123 -7.09 12.31 3.47
N TRP A 124 -7.79 12.72 4.53
CA TRP A 124 -8.49 11.79 5.42
C TRP A 124 -9.90 11.39 4.97
N THR A 125 -10.46 12.04 3.97
CA THR A 125 -11.89 12.32 3.82
C THR A 125 -12.75 11.16 3.35
N TYR A 126 -12.26 10.22 2.50
CA TYR A 126 -13.19 9.42 1.68
C TYR A 126 -13.41 7.98 2.11
N HIS A 127 -12.55 7.41 2.91
CA HIS A 127 -12.48 5.95 3.00
C HIS A 127 -12.85 5.36 4.36
N GLY A 128 -13.05 6.19 5.37
CA GLY A 128 -13.31 5.71 6.72
C GLY A 128 -12.24 4.73 7.20
N ALA A 129 -12.66 3.66 7.84
CA ALA A 129 -11.74 2.65 8.37
C ALA A 129 -11.33 1.56 7.36
N ASN A 130 -12.03 1.44 6.23
CA ASN A 130 -11.78 0.36 5.25
C ASN A 130 -12.14 0.79 3.83
N ARG A 131 -11.14 1.10 3.03
CA ARG A 131 -11.30 1.54 1.65
C ARG A 131 -11.81 0.41 0.75
N LEU A 132 -12.81 0.69 -0.08
CA LEU A 132 -13.25 -0.23 -1.13
C LEU A 132 -12.19 -0.37 -2.23
N GLY A 133 -12.20 -1.51 -2.90
CA GLY A 133 -11.31 -1.79 -4.04
C GLY A 133 -11.42 -0.73 -5.13
N ALA A 134 -10.30 -0.36 -5.75
CA ALA A 134 -10.13 0.66 -6.80
C ALA A 134 -10.41 2.11 -6.38
N ASN A 135 -11.07 2.37 -5.25
CA ASN A 135 -11.48 3.73 -4.86
C ASN A 135 -10.31 4.67 -4.52
N SER A 136 -9.10 4.19 -4.28
CA SER A 136 -7.95 5.07 -4.07
C SER A 136 -7.57 5.84 -5.33
N LEU A 137 -7.50 5.16 -6.46
CA LEU A 137 -7.24 5.81 -7.74
C LEU A 137 -8.40 6.70 -8.16
N LEU A 138 -9.64 6.27 -7.91
CA LEU A 138 -10.82 7.06 -8.21
C LEU A 138 -10.82 8.37 -7.43
N SER A 139 -10.65 8.34 -6.10
CA SER A 139 -10.61 9.56 -5.28
C SER A 139 -9.46 10.48 -5.70
N ALA A 140 -8.23 9.94 -5.81
CA ALA A 140 -7.08 10.75 -6.21
C ALA A 140 -7.26 11.40 -7.60
N SER A 141 -7.92 10.70 -8.54
CA SER A 141 -8.20 11.24 -9.86
C SER A 141 -9.30 12.31 -9.82
N VAL A 142 -10.33 12.11 -9.01
CA VAL A 142 -11.40 13.12 -8.81
C VAL A 142 -10.82 14.37 -8.16
N ASP A 143 -10.08 14.22 -7.08
CA ASP A 143 -9.46 15.35 -6.37
C ASP A 143 -8.52 16.14 -7.29
N GLY A 144 -7.58 15.43 -7.94
CA GLY A 144 -6.56 16.06 -8.78
C GLY A 144 -7.07 16.60 -10.11
N TRP A 145 -8.13 16.04 -10.66
CA TRP A 145 -8.61 16.40 -12.00
C TRP A 145 -9.86 17.24 -12.01
N PHE A 146 -10.74 17.07 -11.02
CA PHE A 146 -12.02 17.77 -10.98
C PHE A 146 -12.14 18.77 -9.84
N THR A 147 -11.53 18.53 -8.68
CA THR A 147 -11.66 19.41 -7.52
C THR A 147 -10.58 20.48 -7.48
N LEU A 148 -9.32 20.10 -7.39
CA LEU A 148 -8.20 21.04 -7.25
C LEU A 148 -8.06 22.06 -8.40
N PRO A 149 -8.32 21.72 -9.68
CA PRO A 149 -8.26 22.69 -10.78
C PRO A 149 -9.27 23.85 -10.65
N PHE A 150 -10.29 23.71 -9.84
CA PHE A 150 -11.26 24.77 -9.55
C PHE A 150 -11.00 25.43 -8.19
N THR A 151 -10.68 24.68 -7.18
CA THR A 151 -10.54 25.20 -5.80
C THR A 151 -9.27 26.04 -5.64
N ILE A 152 -8.15 25.62 -6.23
CA ILE A 152 -6.89 26.37 -6.18
C ILE A 152 -7.01 27.73 -6.89
N PRO A 153 -7.50 27.83 -8.14
CA PRO A 153 -7.70 29.12 -8.79
C PRO A 153 -8.70 30.02 -8.06
N ASN A 154 -9.78 29.47 -7.51
CA ASN A 154 -10.74 30.25 -6.73
C ASN A 154 -10.09 30.85 -5.48
N TYR A 155 -9.30 30.08 -4.75
CA TYR A 155 -8.52 30.58 -3.63
C TYR A 155 -7.56 31.69 -4.06
N LEU A 156 -6.79 31.45 -5.11
CA LEU A 156 -5.80 32.39 -5.61
C LEU A 156 -6.42 33.69 -6.14
N ALA A 157 -7.66 33.65 -6.64
CA ALA A 157 -8.34 34.86 -7.15
C ALA A 157 -8.49 35.95 -6.06
N ASP A 158 -8.72 35.56 -4.82
CA ASP A 158 -8.84 36.49 -3.70
C ASP A 158 -7.45 36.95 -3.17
N HIS A 159 -6.38 36.25 -3.52
CA HIS A 159 -5.00 36.49 -3.04
C HIS A 159 -4.05 37.07 -4.09
N LEU A 160 -4.55 37.39 -5.31
CA LEU A 160 -3.70 37.89 -6.41
C LEU A 160 -2.94 39.17 -6.13
N ASN A 161 -3.48 40.02 -5.26
CA ASN A 161 -2.92 41.33 -4.92
C ASN A 161 -2.20 41.34 -3.56
N GLU A 162 -2.04 40.18 -2.94
CA GLU A 162 -1.29 40.11 -1.69
C GLU A 162 0.19 40.32 -1.93
N GLU A 163 0.84 40.98 -0.97
CA GLU A 163 2.28 41.21 -1.00
C GLU A 163 3.00 39.85 -0.90
N LYS A 164 3.85 39.56 -1.87
CA LYS A 164 4.65 38.34 -1.86
C LYS A 164 5.76 38.46 -0.85
N LEU A 165 6.04 37.38 -0.12
CA LEU A 165 7.17 37.29 0.76
C LEU A 165 8.48 37.50 -0.05
N ALA A 166 9.24 38.51 0.30
CA ALA A 166 10.52 38.79 -0.35
C ALA A 166 11.56 37.71 0.01
N GLU A 167 12.38 37.31 -0.96
CA GLU A 167 13.42 36.28 -0.73
C GLU A 167 14.44 36.69 0.34
N ASP A 168 14.66 37.98 0.52
CA ASP A 168 15.56 38.57 1.52
C ASP A 168 14.86 38.89 2.83
N SER A 169 13.57 38.59 2.98
CA SER A 169 12.86 38.79 4.24
C SER A 169 13.47 37.95 5.37
N PRO A 170 13.41 38.43 6.64
CA PRO A 170 13.93 37.68 7.77
C PRO A 170 13.36 36.26 7.88
N GLU A 171 12.09 36.08 7.59
CA GLU A 171 11.37 34.80 7.64
C GLU A 171 11.90 33.83 6.58
N ALA A 172 12.07 34.29 5.32
CA ALA A 172 12.63 33.50 4.24
C ALA A 172 14.07 33.07 4.56
N GLN A 173 14.92 34.02 5.03
CA GLN A 173 16.29 33.74 5.38
C GLN A 173 16.41 32.79 6.58
N ALA A 174 15.55 32.93 7.58
CA ALA A 174 15.50 31.99 8.71
C ALA A 174 15.15 30.57 8.27
N THR A 175 14.19 30.43 7.37
CA THR A 175 13.76 29.11 6.83
C THR A 175 14.87 28.48 5.98
N LEU A 176 15.56 29.26 5.16
CA LEU A 176 16.71 28.81 4.38
C LEU A 176 17.84 28.33 5.29
N ALA A 177 18.19 29.13 6.32
CA ALA A 177 19.22 28.77 7.28
C ALA A 177 18.89 27.47 8.03
N GLN A 178 17.66 27.33 8.49
CA GLN A 178 17.19 26.09 9.15
C GLN A 178 17.25 24.87 8.22
N SER A 179 16.88 25.06 6.96
CA SER A 179 16.94 23.99 5.94
C SER A 179 18.38 23.60 5.65
N GLN A 180 19.29 24.57 5.55
CA GLN A 180 20.72 24.33 5.33
C GLN A 180 21.33 23.60 6.54
N GLU A 181 21.04 24.05 7.76
CA GLU A 181 21.50 23.37 8.98
C GLU A 181 21.05 21.89 9.01
N ARG A 182 19.80 21.61 8.60
CA ARG A 182 19.29 20.23 8.50
C ARG A 182 20.09 19.42 7.49
N ILE A 183 20.37 19.98 6.32
CA ILE A 183 21.18 19.32 5.28
C ILE A 183 22.60 19.07 5.80
N ASP A 184 23.23 20.07 6.38
CA ASP A 184 24.61 19.98 6.91
C ASP A 184 24.71 18.91 8.02
N ARG A 185 23.71 18.84 8.88
CA ARG A 185 23.60 17.78 9.89
C ARG A 185 23.53 16.38 9.26
N LEU A 186 22.69 16.21 8.24
CA LEU A 186 22.56 14.93 7.54
C LEU A 186 23.85 14.56 6.79
N MET A 187 24.46 15.52 6.13
CA MET A 187 25.75 15.33 5.41
C MET A 187 26.92 15.12 6.38
N GLY A 188 26.84 15.67 7.57
CA GLY A 188 27.84 15.51 8.63
C GLY A 188 27.78 14.19 9.38
N VAL A 189 26.71 13.41 9.23
CA VAL A 189 26.60 12.06 9.80
C VAL A 189 27.59 11.15 9.07
N ARG A 190 28.81 11.12 9.61
CA ARG A 190 29.88 10.22 9.16
C ARG A 190 30.17 9.25 10.30
N GLY A 191 29.99 7.99 10.02
CA GLY A 191 30.35 6.93 10.96
C GLY A 191 30.81 5.70 10.18
N GLU A 192 31.57 4.86 10.82
CA GLU A 192 31.86 3.51 10.34
C GLU A 192 30.57 2.67 10.44
N ASN A 193 29.62 2.97 9.58
CA ASN A 193 28.41 2.17 9.53
C ASN A 193 28.59 1.09 8.47
N PRO A 194 28.66 -0.19 8.86
CA PRO A 194 28.86 -1.29 7.91
C PRO A 194 27.63 -1.54 7.03
N HIS A 195 26.51 -0.89 7.32
CA HIS A 195 25.24 -1.14 6.65
C HIS A 195 24.82 0.03 5.75
N GLY A 196 24.43 -0.28 4.53
CA GLY A 196 23.82 0.67 3.60
C GLY A 196 22.36 1.00 3.96
N PRO A 197 21.76 2.03 3.32
CA PRO A 197 20.38 2.45 3.56
C PRO A 197 19.34 1.32 3.44
N SER A 198 19.53 0.39 2.52
CA SER A 198 18.65 -0.76 2.31
C SER A 198 18.58 -1.71 3.50
N TYR A 199 19.61 -1.76 4.33
CA TYR A 199 19.58 -2.55 5.56
C TYR A 199 18.59 -1.94 6.55
N TYR A 200 18.72 -0.64 6.84
CA TYR A 200 17.83 0.06 7.77
C TYR A 200 16.40 0.11 7.26
N HIS A 201 16.21 0.31 5.96
CA HIS A 201 14.89 0.27 5.34
C HIS A 201 14.19 -1.08 5.57
N ARG A 202 14.92 -2.18 5.41
CA ARG A 202 14.37 -3.51 5.69
C ARG A 202 14.07 -3.74 7.16
N GLN A 203 14.95 -3.32 8.06
CA GLN A 203 14.73 -3.40 9.50
C GLN A 203 13.48 -2.61 9.93
N LEU A 204 13.35 -1.38 9.45
CA LEU A 204 12.18 -0.55 9.70
C LEU A 204 10.91 -1.18 9.12
N GLY A 205 10.98 -1.70 7.90
CA GLY A 205 9.87 -2.38 7.24
C GLY A 205 9.39 -3.59 8.03
N ASP A 206 10.31 -4.39 8.56
CA ASP A 206 10.00 -5.55 9.39
C ASP A 206 9.30 -5.15 10.71
N ILE A 207 9.84 -4.16 11.40
CA ILE A 207 9.23 -3.60 12.62
C ILE A 207 7.81 -3.07 12.34
N LEU A 208 7.63 -2.31 11.26
CA LEU A 208 6.34 -1.75 10.89
C LEU A 208 5.35 -2.84 10.44
N TYR A 209 5.81 -3.85 9.72
CA TYR A 209 4.98 -4.97 9.30
C TYR A 209 4.39 -5.73 10.49
N HIS A 210 5.21 -6.02 11.50
CA HIS A 210 4.77 -6.74 12.69
C HIS A 210 4.01 -5.86 13.68
N GLY A 211 4.42 -4.60 13.86
CA GLY A 211 3.81 -3.68 14.83
C GLY A 211 2.61 -2.89 14.33
N CYS A 212 2.58 -2.53 13.04
CA CYS A 212 1.54 -1.68 12.44
C CYS A 212 0.88 -2.31 11.21
N GLY A 213 1.10 -3.60 10.95
CA GLY A 213 0.63 -4.27 9.75
C GLY A 213 -0.86 -4.63 9.74
N VAL A 214 -1.18 -5.75 9.09
CA VAL A 214 -2.55 -6.18 8.78
C VAL A 214 -3.41 -6.44 10.03
N SER A 215 -2.80 -6.88 11.14
CA SER A 215 -3.49 -7.14 12.40
C SER A 215 -2.77 -6.42 13.54
N ARG A 216 -3.43 -5.45 14.13
CA ARG A 216 -2.91 -4.67 15.25
C ARG A 216 -3.58 -5.17 16.54
N ASN A 217 -2.77 -5.50 17.51
CA ASN A 217 -3.23 -5.82 18.87
C ASN A 217 -2.72 -4.74 19.83
N VAL A 218 -3.57 -4.41 20.80
CA VAL A 218 -3.19 -3.54 21.92
C VAL A 218 -2.34 -4.33 22.89
#